data_f00e1fffb6e754e439a57256431c557f
#
_entry.id   f00e1fffb6e754e439a57256431c557f
#
_cell.length_a   1.000
_cell.length_b   1.000
_cell.length_c   1.000
_cell.angle_alpha   90.00
_cell.angle_beta   90.00
_cell.angle_gamma   90.00
#
_symmetry.space_group_name_H-M   'P 1'
#
loop_
_entity.id
_entity.type
_entity.pdbx_description
1 polymer ?
#
loop_
_entity_poly.entity_id
_entity_poly.type
_entity_poly.pdbx_seq_one_letter_code
_entity_poly.pdbx_strand_id
1 'polypeptide(L)'
;DRNTGEDKPVTIGQLQRHAVDWLYENRVQPFKRAASTGKKVAVIGAGPAGMSCAHRLSMLGNQVTVFEAKEKAGGLNEYGLAAYKMVDDFAQKEIQFILSVGGIEIKYGQALGKNVSLAKLRKEFDAVFLGTGLSGVNALEIPGEDLPNVFDAVDYIEGIRQNKKQRVGKKIIVIGGGNTAVDISVQSKLLGADDVILAYRRGSEQMGATWKEQELAQKNGVLIKHWIKPVQIKGDSKGVTAMEFETTKIENGKLVGIGERFTLECDTVFKAIGQVLVPKDLGDAPELLSIAKGRVVVDAEMKTSLAGVFAGGDCVNGGTLTVDAVQHGKVAARAIHKMLGGKNG
;
A
#
# COMPACT_ATOMS: atom_id res chain seq x y z
N ASP A 1 -9.59 5.75 -24.15
CA ASP A 1 -10.01 4.46 -23.64
C ASP A 1 -10.59 3.62 -24.77
N ARG A 2 -9.80 2.70 -25.33
CA ARG A 2 -10.17 1.89 -26.50
C ARG A 2 -11.13 0.73 -26.17
N ASN A 3 -11.53 0.59 -24.91
CA ASN A 3 -12.48 -0.45 -24.53
C ASN A 3 -13.93 -0.20 -24.99
N THR A 4 -14.21 0.98 -25.55
CA THR A 4 -15.56 1.38 -25.94
C THR A 4 -15.83 1.28 -27.43
N GLY A 5 -14.85 0.92 -28.26
CA GLY A 5 -15.00 0.92 -29.71
C GLY A 5 -14.36 -0.24 -30.49
N GLU A 6 -13.67 -1.17 -29.79
CA GLU A 6 -12.96 -2.27 -30.45
C GLU A 6 -13.20 -3.61 -29.75
N ASP A 7 -13.50 -4.67 -30.51
CA ASP A 7 -13.70 -6.04 -30.02
C ASP A 7 -12.42 -6.65 -29.39
N LYS A 8 -11.25 -6.11 -29.72
CA LYS A 8 -9.94 -6.55 -29.20
C LYS A 8 -9.10 -5.36 -28.74
N PRO A 9 -9.29 -4.89 -27.51
CA PRO A 9 -8.51 -3.76 -26.99
C PRO A 9 -7.04 -4.13 -26.82
N VAL A 10 -6.15 -3.16 -27.07
CA VAL A 10 -4.70 -3.32 -26.83
C VAL A 10 -4.43 -3.41 -25.35
N THR A 11 -3.74 -4.46 -24.91
CA THR A 11 -3.36 -4.70 -23.52
C THR A 11 -2.11 -3.89 -23.14
N ILE A 12 -2.28 -2.56 -23.00
CA ILE A 12 -1.18 -1.61 -22.77
C ILE A 12 -0.33 -2.01 -21.56
N GLY A 13 -0.95 -2.47 -20.46
CA GLY A 13 -0.22 -2.91 -19.27
C GLY A 13 0.72 -4.09 -19.54
N GLN A 14 0.31 -5.05 -20.38
CA GLN A 14 1.19 -6.17 -20.78
C GLN A 14 2.33 -5.72 -21.69
N LEU A 15 2.09 -4.74 -22.57
CA LEU A 15 3.15 -4.16 -23.39
C LEU A 15 4.19 -3.41 -22.54
N GLN A 16 3.74 -2.64 -21.53
CA GLN A 16 4.63 -1.99 -20.58
C GLN A 16 5.46 -3.02 -19.81
N ARG A 17 4.83 -4.09 -19.33
CA ARG A 17 5.52 -5.17 -18.63
C ARG A 17 6.55 -5.85 -19.54
N HIS A 18 6.20 -6.18 -20.77
CA HIS A 18 7.12 -6.78 -21.73
C HIS A 18 8.36 -5.91 -21.98
N ALA A 19 8.18 -4.60 -22.14
CA ALA A 19 9.30 -3.67 -22.33
C ALA A 19 10.24 -3.64 -21.11
N VAL A 20 9.69 -3.69 -19.90
CA VAL A 20 10.49 -3.71 -18.66
C VAL A 20 11.18 -5.06 -18.48
N ASP A 21 10.51 -6.18 -18.74
CA ASP A 21 11.10 -7.52 -18.69
C ASP A 21 12.29 -7.62 -19.65
N TRP A 22 12.16 -7.07 -20.86
CA TRP A 22 13.25 -7.02 -21.85
C TRP A 22 14.47 -6.26 -21.30
N LEU A 23 14.27 -5.11 -20.61
CA LEU A 23 15.35 -4.35 -19.98
C LEU A 23 16.09 -5.19 -18.93
N TYR A 24 15.34 -5.93 -18.11
CA TYR A 24 15.90 -6.77 -17.05
C TYR A 24 16.69 -7.96 -17.61
N GLU A 25 16.12 -8.66 -18.59
CA GLU A 25 16.75 -9.81 -19.25
C GLU A 25 18.06 -9.43 -19.96
N ASN A 26 18.04 -8.27 -20.64
CA ASN A 26 19.21 -7.78 -21.38
C ASN A 26 20.14 -6.89 -20.53
N ARG A 27 19.86 -6.70 -19.23
CA ARG A 27 20.65 -5.87 -18.30
C ARG A 27 20.89 -4.46 -18.80
N VAL A 28 19.89 -3.85 -19.46
CA VAL A 28 19.99 -2.51 -20.02
C VAL A 28 19.54 -1.49 -18.96
N GLN A 29 20.42 -0.54 -18.62
CA GLN A 29 20.09 0.61 -17.79
C GLN A 29 19.98 1.88 -18.68
N PRO A 30 18.74 2.32 -19.03
CA PRO A 30 18.54 3.45 -19.92
C PRO A 30 18.76 4.81 -19.22
N PHE A 31 18.81 4.81 -17.90
CA PHE A 31 18.96 6.03 -17.11
C PHE A 31 20.43 6.29 -16.76
N LYS A 32 20.81 7.55 -16.76
CA LYS A 32 22.16 7.98 -16.42
C LYS A 32 22.12 8.97 -15.26
N ARG A 33 23.00 8.78 -14.30
CA ARG A 33 23.19 9.69 -13.18
C ARG A 33 23.96 10.92 -13.66
N ALA A 34 23.49 12.12 -13.28
CA ALA A 34 24.22 13.37 -13.53
C ALA A 34 25.48 13.48 -12.64
N ALA A 35 26.35 14.43 -12.93
CA ALA A 35 27.48 14.76 -12.08
C ALA A 35 27.02 15.08 -10.64
N SER A 36 27.89 14.74 -9.67
CA SER A 36 27.54 14.95 -8.25
C SER A 36 27.32 16.42 -7.94
N THR A 37 26.21 16.72 -7.27
CA THR A 37 25.89 18.05 -6.73
C THR A 37 26.57 18.32 -5.38
N GLY A 38 27.16 17.30 -4.75
CA GLY A 38 27.64 17.35 -3.37
C GLY A 38 26.53 17.36 -2.31
N LYS A 39 25.25 17.35 -2.71
CA LYS A 39 24.09 17.39 -1.81
C LYS A 39 23.66 15.99 -1.38
N LYS A 40 23.27 15.87 -0.09
CA LYS A 40 22.84 14.62 0.55
C LYS A 40 21.37 14.71 0.95
N VAL A 41 20.57 13.73 0.55
CA VAL A 41 19.14 13.70 0.88
C VAL A 41 18.82 12.39 1.62
N ALA A 42 18.11 12.50 2.73
CA ALA A 42 17.54 11.36 3.43
C ALA A 42 16.14 11.05 2.89
N VAL A 43 15.88 9.77 2.64
CA VAL A 43 14.56 9.26 2.27
C VAL A 43 14.13 8.25 3.32
N ILE A 44 12.95 8.42 3.93
CA ILE A 44 12.40 7.51 4.93
C ILE A 44 11.33 6.66 4.28
N GLY A 45 11.56 5.35 4.27
CA GLY A 45 10.73 4.34 3.62
C GLY A 45 11.18 4.04 2.18
N ALA A 46 11.43 2.76 1.91
CA ALA A 46 11.80 2.23 0.60
C ALA A 46 10.60 1.68 -0.19
N GLY A 47 9.39 2.19 0.06
CA GLY A 47 8.20 1.93 -0.76
C GLY A 47 8.21 2.70 -2.08
N PRO A 48 7.17 2.60 -2.91
CA PRO A 48 7.12 3.21 -4.25
C PRO A 48 7.40 4.72 -4.26
N ALA A 49 6.89 5.50 -3.29
CA ALA A 49 7.13 6.93 -3.19
C ALA A 49 8.60 7.23 -2.87
N GLY A 50 9.18 6.57 -1.86
CA GLY A 50 10.57 6.76 -1.45
C GLY A 50 11.56 6.34 -2.53
N MET A 51 11.37 5.19 -3.15
CA MET A 51 12.25 4.70 -4.20
C MET A 51 12.17 5.55 -5.47
N SER A 52 10.98 6.06 -5.82
CA SER A 52 10.82 7.01 -6.93
C SER A 52 11.52 8.34 -6.65
N CYS A 53 11.40 8.86 -5.42
CA CYS A 53 12.11 10.06 -4.99
C CYS A 53 13.64 9.85 -5.04
N ALA A 54 14.13 8.76 -4.47
CA ALA A 54 15.54 8.39 -4.45
C ALA A 54 16.13 8.27 -5.86
N HIS A 55 15.43 7.55 -6.75
CA HIS A 55 15.85 7.38 -8.14
C HIS A 55 15.96 8.73 -8.86
N ARG A 56 14.90 9.57 -8.79
CA ARG A 56 14.92 10.87 -9.48
C ARG A 56 15.99 11.80 -8.90
N LEU A 57 16.19 11.83 -7.58
CA LEU A 57 17.26 12.62 -6.94
C LEU A 57 18.64 12.13 -7.38
N SER A 58 18.85 10.82 -7.45
CA SER A 58 20.13 10.27 -7.91
C SER A 58 20.40 10.61 -9.37
N MET A 59 19.40 10.51 -10.26
CA MET A 59 19.53 10.94 -11.66
C MET A 59 19.91 12.42 -11.76
N LEU A 60 19.48 13.25 -10.81
CA LEU A 60 19.82 14.68 -10.73
C LEU A 60 21.17 14.96 -10.03
N GLY A 61 21.96 13.91 -9.72
CA GLY A 61 23.31 14.01 -9.17
C GLY A 61 23.39 14.12 -7.64
N ASN A 62 22.27 14.07 -6.92
CA ASN A 62 22.27 14.08 -5.45
C ASN A 62 22.68 12.71 -4.90
N GLN A 63 23.25 12.68 -3.70
CA GLN A 63 23.49 11.46 -2.95
C GLN A 63 22.28 11.15 -2.07
N VAL A 64 21.78 9.94 -2.12
CA VAL A 64 20.58 9.56 -1.40
C VAL A 64 20.86 8.42 -0.44
N THR A 65 20.45 8.59 0.82
CA THR A 65 20.39 7.50 1.81
C THR A 65 18.93 7.22 2.13
N VAL A 66 18.50 5.99 1.86
CA VAL A 66 17.15 5.51 2.17
C VAL A 66 17.19 4.75 3.49
N PHE A 67 16.32 5.10 4.42
CA PHE A 67 16.13 4.44 5.71
C PHE A 67 14.87 3.57 5.63
N GLU A 68 15.04 2.25 5.68
CA GLU A 68 13.96 1.28 5.55
C GLU A 68 13.80 0.48 6.85
N ALA A 69 12.57 0.42 7.35
CA ALA A 69 12.26 -0.27 8.60
C ALA A 69 12.36 -1.80 8.51
N LYS A 70 12.06 -2.35 7.34
CA LYS A 70 12.00 -3.79 7.08
C LYS A 70 13.32 -4.32 6.47
N GLU A 71 13.38 -5.64 6.29
CA GLU A 71 14.56 -6.33 5.75
C GLU A 71 14.72 -6.20 4.23
N LYS A 72 13.62 -5.88 3.53
CA LYS A 72 13.59 -5.68 2.09
C LYS A 72 12.95 -4.35 1.72
N ALA A 73 13.44 -3.75 0.66
CA ALA A 73 12.81 -2.59 0.03
C ALA A 73 11.61 -3.00 -0.84
N GLY A 74 10.72 -2.06 -1.15
CA GLY A 74 9.57 -2.26 -2.02
C GLY A 74 8.23 -1.86 -1.40
N GLY A 75 8.16 -1.72 -0.06
CA GLY A 75 6.93 -1.37 0.64
C GLY A 75 5.79 -2.33 0.31
N LEU A 76 4.59 -1.84 0.01
CA LEU A 76 3.44 -2.70 -0.32
C LEU A 76 3.65 -3.55 -1.58
N ASN A 77 4.50 -3.16 -2.53
CA ASN A 77 4.82 -4.01 -3.69
C ASN A 77 5.54 -5.30 -3.26
N GLU A 78 6.36 -5.24 -2.21
CA GLU A 78 7.04 -6.42 -1.65
C GLU A 78 6.15 -7.16 -0.64
N TYR A 79 5.43 -6.43 0.23
CA TYR A 79 4.80 -7.00 1.41
C TYR A 79 3.28 -7.09 1.34
N GLY A 80 2.59 -6.19 0.63
CA GLY A 80 1.15 -6.00 0.76
C GLY A 80 0.30 -6.37 -0.45
N LEU A 81 0.91 -6.61 -1.63
CA LEU A 81 0.21 -7.12 -2.80
C LEU A 81 0.17 -8.65 -2.78
N ALA A 82 -0.97 -9.23 -3.19
CA ALA A 82 -1.13 -10.68 -3.23
C ALA A 82 -0.01 -11.38 -4.02
N ALA A 83 0.41 -12.56 -3.54
CA ALA A 83 1.54 -13.28 -4.10
C ALA A 83 1.35 -13.61 -5.60
N TYR A 84 0.12 -13.88 -6.02
CA TYR A 84 -0.18 -14.18 -7.43
C TYR A 84 -0.08 -12.96 -8.38
N LYS A 85 -0.02 -11.73 -7.82
CA LYS A 85 0.16 -10.47 -8.60
C LYS A 85 1.62 -10.07 -8.74
N MET A 86 2.45 -10.42 -7.78
CA MET A 86 3.89 -10.06 -7.73
C MET A 86 4.74 -11.33 -7.73
N VAL A 87 4.72 -12.02 -8.87
CA VAL A 87 5.45 -13.29 -9.07
C VAL A 87 6.93 -13.05 -9.39
N ASP A 88 7.73 -14.11 -9.33
CA ASP A 88 9.12 -14.16 -9.81
C ASP A 88 10.04 -13.12 -9.19
N ASP A 89 9.80 -12.77 -7.92
CA ASP A 89 10.57 -11.78 -7.17
C ASP A 89 10.63 -10.39 -7.83
N PHE A 90 9.55 -10.06 -8.58
CA PHE A 90 9.50 -8.87 -9.43
C PHE A 90 9.72 -7.57 -8.65
N ALA A 91 9.22 -7.46 -7.42
CA ALA A 91 9.44 -6.29 -6.58
C ALA A 91 10.94 -6.05 -6.33
N GLN A 92 11.71 -7.11 -6.06
CA GLN A 92 13.15 -6.99 -5.84
C GLN A 92 13.92 -6.74 -7.15
N LYS A 93 13.49 -7.30 -8.27
CA LYS A 93 14.06 -6.96 -9.59
C LYS A 93 13.92 -5.47 -9.89
N GLU A 94 12.75 -4.88 -9.61
CA GLU A 94 12.54 -3.42 -9.72
C GLU A 94 13.47 -2.61 -8.81
N ILE A 95 13.62 -3.02 -7.55
CA ILE A 95 14.54 -2.36 -6.60
C ILE A 95 15.97 -2.42 -7.11
N GLN A 96 16.44 -3.58 -7.57
CA GLN A 96 17.81 -3.71 -8.12
C GLN A 96 18.00 -2.83 -9.37
N PHE A 97 17.02 -2.76 -10.24
CA PHE A 97 17.04 -1.89 -11.41
C PHE A 97 17.15 -0.40 -11.02
N ILE A 98 16.37 0.05 -10.03
CA ILE A 98 16.44 1.42 -9.50
C ILE A 98 17.83 1.71 -8.91
N LEU A 99 18.36 0.79 -8.11
CA LEU A 99 19.68 0.94 -7.48
C LEU A 99 20.83 0.95 -8.47
N SER A 100 20.68 0.28 -9.62
CA SER A 100 21.72 0.19 -10.64
C SER A 100 22.07 1.54 -11.30
N VAL A 101 21.24 2.60 -11.12
CA VAL A 101 21.59 3.97 -11.53
C VAL A 101 22.75 4.53 -10.71
N GLY A 102 23.03 3.98 -9.53
CA GLY A 102 24.03 4.42 -8.57
C GLY A 102 23.59 5.62 -7.70
N GLY A 103 24.37 5.97 -6.70
CA GLY A 103 24.14 7.13 -5.83
C GLY A 103 23.01 6.99 -4.82
N ILE A 104 22.47 5.77 -4.64
CA ILE A 104 21.46 5.42 -3.67
C ILE A 104 22.01 4.33 -2.75
N GLU A 105 21.96 4.57 -1.43
CA GLU A 105 22.27 3.61 -0.39
C GLU A 105 21.01 3.32 0.42
N ILE A 106 20.69 2.03 0.67
CA ILE A 106 19.58 1.66 1.55
C ILE A 106 20.14 1.15 2.88
N LYS A 107 19.66 1.69 3.98
CA LYS A 107 19.94 1.22 5.34
C LYS A 107 18.69 0.53 5.88
N TYR A 108 18.75 -0.78 5.98
CA TYR A 108 17.67 -1.62 6.47
C TYR A 108 17.61 -1.65 8.01
N GLY A 109 16.47 -2.04 8.58
CA GLY A 109 16.23 -2.06 10.02
C GLY A 109 16.20 -0.66 10.65
N GLN A 110 15.98 0.37 9.86
CA GLN A 110 15.99 1.78 10.26
C GLN A 110 14.57 2.35 10.25
N ALA A 111 13.93 2.38 11.42
CA ALA A 111 12.55 2.81 11.57
C ALA A 111 12.46 4.20 12.22
N LEU A 112 11.72 5.10 11.60
CA LEU A 112 11.36 6.39 12.19
C LEU A 112 10.63 6.15 13.52
N GLY A 113 10.98 6.91 14.56
CA GLY A 113 10.39 6.76 15.87
C GLY A 113 10.95 5.62 16.74
N LYS A 114 11.79 4.74 16.17
CA LYS A 114 12.50 3.71 16.94
C LYS A 114 14.00 4.03 17.06
N ASN A 115 14.71 3.98 15.95
CA ASN A 115 16.15 4.22 15.90
C ASN A 115 16.54 5.33 14.91
N VAL A 116 15.55 5.93 14.23
CA VAL A 116 15.69 7.10 13.37
C VAL A 116 14.84 8.24 13.91
N SER A 117 15.41 9.46 13.98
CA SER A 117 14.74 10.69 14.41
C SER A 117 14.74 11.70 13.27
N LEU A 118 13.60 12.32 12.98
CA LEU A 118 13.49 13.36 11.97
C LEU A 118 14.36 14.57 12.31
N ALA A 119 14.39 14.98 13.57
CA ALA A 119 15.21 16.10 14.06
C ALA A 119 16.71 15.87 13.82
N LYS A 120 17.18 14.61 13.98
CA LYS A 120 18.57 14.22 13.70
C LYS A 120 18.86 14.27 12.20
N LEU A 121 18.00 13.66 11.37
CA LEU A 121 18.20 13.64 9.93
C LEU A 121 18.25 15.03 9.31
N ARG A 122 17.44 15.98 9.81
CA ARG A 122 17.46 17.37 9.38
C ARG A 122 18.78 18.11 9.66
N LYS A 123 19.58 17.63 10.60
CA LYS A 123 20.93 18.19 10.89
C LYS A 123 22.02 17.55 10.04
N GLU A 124 21.83 16.30 9.61
CA GLU A 124 22.82 15.49 8.90
C GLU A 124 22.68 15.54 7.37
N PHE A 125 21.48 15.89 6.87
CA PHE A 125 21.13 15.90 5.46
C PHE A 125 20.63 17.30 5.02
N ASP A 126 20.85 17.63 3.76
CA ASP A 126 20.39 18.89 3.17
C ASP A 126 18.86 18.93 2.98
N ALA A 127 18.21 17.77 2.86
CA ALA A 127 16.75 17.63 2.81
C ALA A 127 16.32 16.23 3.26
N VAL A 128 15.04 16.10 3.64
CA VAL A 128 14.43 14.83 4.05
C VAL A 128 13.12 14.61 3.28
N PHE A 129 12.92 13.41 2.78
CA PHE A 129 11.65 12.96 2.20
C PHE A 129 11.01 11.86 3.06
N LEU A 130 9.74 12.02 3.41
CA LEU A 130 8.94 11.05 4.17
C LEU A 130 8.05 10.26 3.21
N GLY A 131 8.39 9.00 2.98
CA GLY A 131 7.62 8.02 2.20
C GLY A 131 7.21 6.83 3.06
N THR A 132 6.76 7.08 4.30
CA THR A 132 6.53 6.06 5.33
C THR A 132 5.35 5.13 5.04
N GLY A 133 4.47 5.50 4.10
CA GLY A 133 3.22 4.78 3.88
C GLY A 133 2.25 4.90 5.07
N LEU A 134 1.46 3.85 5.27
CA LEU A 134 0.50 3.70 6.38
C LEU A 134 0.89 2.48 7.20
N SER A 135 0.86 2.58 8.52
CA SER A 135 1.35 1.54 9.44
C SER A 135 0.27 0.83 10.25
N GLY A 136 -0.95 1.35 10.25
CA GLY A 136 -2.08 0.76 10.96
C GLY A 136 -3.22 0.34 10.04
N VAL A 137 -4.18 -0.39 10.60
CA VAL A 137 -5.43 -0.79 9.95
C VAL A 137 -6.60 -0.24 10.74
N ASN A 138 -7.69 0.14 10.06
CA ASN A 138 -8.91 0.56 10.73
C ASN A 138 -9.51 -0.59 11.55
N ALA A 139 -10.05 -0.28 12.73
CA ALA A 139 -10.85 -1.21 13.50
C ALA A 139 -12.28 -1.30 12.96
N LEU A 140 -12.92 -2.46 13.12
CA LEU A 140 -14.36 -2.65 12.85
C LEU A 140 -15.22 -2.04 13.96
N GLU A 141 -14.65 -1.96 15.18
CA GLU A 141 -15.34 -1.49 16.39
C GLU A 141 -16.62 -2.28 16.70
N ILE A 142 -16.58 -3.59 16.52
CA ILE A 142 -17.69 -4.50 16.78
C ILE A 142 -17.29 -5.60 17.77
N PRO A 143 -18.24 -6.17 18.54
CA PRO A 143 -17.96 -7.29 19.43
C PRO A 143 -17.32 -8.48 18.68
N GLY A 144 -16.30 -9.08 19.29
CA GLY A 144 -15.60 -10.25 18.75
C GLY A 144 -14.47 -9.95 17.78
N GLU A 145 -14.11 -8.68 17.58
CA GLU A 145 -12.98 -8.29 16.70
C GLU A 145 -11.63 -8.85 17.18
N ASP A 146 -11.49 -9.11 18.49
CA ASP A 146 -10.26 -9.63 19.11
C ASP A 146 -10.19 -11.16 19.15
N LEU A 147 -11.18 -11.86 18.60
CA LEU A 147 -11.20 -13.34 18.62
C LEU A 147 -10.03 -13.92 17.80
N PRO A 148 -9.51 -15.09 18.18
CA PRO A 148 -8.57 -15.83 17.34
C PRO A 148 -9.15 -16.06 15.94
N ASN A 149 -8.31 -16.03 14.91
CA ASN A 149 -8.66 -16.14 13.49
C ASN A 149 -9.39 -14.91 12.91
N VAL A 150 -9.34 -13.75 13.60
CA VAL A 150 -9.62 -12.45 13.00
C VAL A 150 -8.29 -11.78 12.67
N PHE A 151 -8.06 -11.47 11.41
CA PHE A 151 -6.76 -10.97 10.93
C PHE A 151 -6.92 -9.69 10.13
N ASP A 152 -5.89 -8.85 10.16
CA ASP A 152 -5.71 -7.78 9.19
C ASP A 152 -5.21 -8.36 7.87
N ALA A 153 -5.89 -8.05 6.78
CA ALA A 153 -5.61 -8.65 5.47
C ALA A 153 -4.19 -8.35 4.98
N VAL A 154 -3.70 -7.12 5.22
CA VAL A 154 -2.35 -6.71 4.78
C VAL A 154 -1.27 -7.51 5.52
N ASP A 155 -1.40 -7.67 6.84
CA ASP A 155 -0.42 -8.41 7.65
C ASP A 155 -0.41 -9.89 7.28
N TYR A 156 -1.57 -10.44 6.97
CA TYR A 156 -1.66 -11.83 6.54
C TYR A 156 -1.04 -12.04 5.15
N ILE A 157 -1.27 -11.13 4.19
CA ILE A 157 -0.62 -11.14 2.87
C ILE A 157 0.90 -11.01 3.04
N GLU A 158 1.38 -10.11 3.92
CA GLU A 158 2.80 -9.99 4.24
C GLU A 158 3.39 -11.33 4.72
N GLY A 159 2.68 -12.01 5.62
CA GLY A 159 3.08 -13.34 6.09
C GLY A 159 3.27 -14.35 4.95
N ILE A 160 2.34 -14.38 3.98
CA ILE A 160 2.44 -15.25 2.79
C ILE A 160 3.64 -14.83 1.94
N ARG A 161 3.78 -13.53 1.66
CA ARG A 161 4.86 -12.97 0.83
C ARG A 161 6.25 -13.26 1.39
N GLN A 162 6.39 -13.30 2.71
CA GLN A 162 7.64 -13.61 3.39
C GLN A 162 7.82 -15.10 3.69
N ASN A 163 7.15 -15.97 2.92
CA ASN A 163 7.23 -17.44 3.03
C ASN A 163 6.91 -18.00 4.42
N LYS A 164 6.17 -17.26 5.24
CA LYS A 164 5.62 -17.81 6.49
C LYS A 164 4.53 -18.80 6.11
N LYS A 165 4.60 -20.02 6.68
CA LYS A 165 3.56 -21.02 6.48
C LYS A 165 2.25 -20.51 7.10
N GLN A 166 1.42 -19.89 6.29
CA GLN A 166 0.08 -19.44 6.68
C GLN A 166 -0.91 -20.55 6.38
N ARG A 167 -1.72 -20.91 7.39
CA ARG A 167 -2.85 -21.81 7.22
C ARG A 167 -4.09 -20.95 7.03
N VAL A 168 -4.74 -21.09 5.90
CA VAL A 168 -6.04 -20.46 5.67
C VAL A 168 -7.15 -21.38 6.22
N GLY A 169 -8.21 -20.79 6.75
CA GLY A 169 -9.42 -21.50 7.13
C GLY A 169 -10.18 -22.07 5.92
N LYS A 170 -11.27 -22.75 6.19
CA LYS A 170 -12.13 -23.36 5.15
C LYS A 170 -13.29 -22.45 4.75
N LYS A 171 -13.90 -21.77 5.71
CA LYS A 171 -15.02 -20.86 5.51
C LYS A 171 -14.60 -19.44 5.90
N ILE A 172 -14.36 -18.60 4.93
CA ILE A 172 -13.73 -17.29 5.12
C ILE A 172 -14.71 -16.17 4.83
N ILE A 173 -14.72 -15.17 5.70
CA ILE A 173 -15.37 -13.89 5.44
C ILE A 173 -14.30 -12.79 5.34
N VAL A 174 -14.34 -12.02 4.25
CA VAL A 174 -13.50 -10.84 4.04
C VAL A 174 -14.37 -9.60 4.12
N ILE A 175 -14.02 -8.66 4.99
CA ILE A 175 -14.74 -7.40 5.16
C ILE A 175 -14.00 -6.30 4.41
N GLY A 176 -14.65 -5.72 3.39
CA GLY A 176 -14.06 -4.64 2.62
C GLY A 176 -14.60 -4.54 1.20
N GLY A 177 -14.11 -3.58 0.43
CA GLY A 177 -14.52 -3.37 -0.97
C GLY A 177 -13.40 -2.79 -1.83
N GLY A 178 -12.17 -2.74 -1.32
CA GLY A 178 -10.98 -2.29 -2.05
C GLY A 178 -10.19 -3.46 -2.66
N ASN A 179 -9.09 -3.13 -3.36
CA ASN A 179 -8.24 -4.13 -4.01
C ASN A 179 -7.66 -5.14 -3.00
N THR A 180 -7.27 -4.69 -1.79
CA THR A 180 -6.78 -5.58 -0.73
C THR A 180 -7.82 -6.64 -0.33
N ALA A 181 -9.11 -6.29 -0.33
CA ALA A 181 -10.17 -7.25 -0.03
C ALA A 181 -10.28 -8.32 -1.12
N VAL A 182 -10.16 -7.92 -2.38
CA VAL A 182 -10.10 -8.87 -3.50
C VAL A 182 -8.84 -9.73 -3.40
N ASP A 183 -7.69 -9.10 -3.12
CA ASP A 183 -6.40 -9.79 -3.03
C ASP A 183 -6.42 -10.93 -2.01
N ILE A 184 -6.86 -10.65 -0.78
CA ILE A 184 -6.93 -11.70 0.24
C ILE A 184 -8.00 -12.74 -0.05
N SER A 185 -9.12 -12.35 -0.69
CA SER A 185 -10.19 -13.29 -1.07
C SER A 185 -9.70 -14.30 -2.11
N VAL A 186 -9.08 -13.83 -3.18
CA VAL A 186 -8.51 -14.70 -4.23
C VAL A 186 -7.35 -15.53 -3.67
N GLN A 187 -6.45 -14.90 -2.91
CA GLN A 187 -5.34 -15.60 -2.27
C GLN A 187 -5.82 -16.73 -1.35
N SER A 188 -6.90 -16.52 -0.61
CA SER A 188 -7.49 -17.55 0.25
C SER A 188 -8.03 -18.73 -0.55
N LYS A 189 -8.68 -18.50 -1.68
CA LYS A 189 -9.11 -19.57 -2.60
C LYS A 189 -7.92 -20.37 -3.13
N LEU A 190 -6.85 -19.67 -3.54
CA LEU A 190 -5.63 -20.32 -4.03
C LEU A 190 -4.88 -21.11 -2.95
N LEU A 191 -5.06 -20.76 -1.68
CA LEU A 191 -4.54 -21.51 -0.53
C LEU A 191 -5.42 -22.69 -0.10
N GLY A 192 -6.57 -22.90 -0.75
CA GLY A 192 -7.43 -24.06 -0.54
C GLY A 192 -8.61 -23.82 0.42
N ALA A 193 -9.08 -22.59 0.56
CA ALA A 193 -10.35 -22.30 1.22
C ALA A 193 -11.52 -22.83 0.40
N ASP A 194 -12.48 -23.47 1.07
CA ASP A 194 -13.66 -24.05 0.43
C ASP A 194 -14.67 -22.96 0.06
N ASP A 195 -14.99 -22.07 1.01
CA ASP A 195 -15.91 -20.95 0.84
C ASP A 195 -15.24 -19.64 1.17
N VAL A 196 -15.31 -18.65 0.28
CA VAL A 196 -14.85 -17.30 0.53
C VAL A 196 -15.95 -16.30 0.16
N ILE A 197 -16.38 -15.52 1.16
CA ILE A 197 -17.38 -14.47 1.01
C ILE A 197 -16.70 -13.12 1.22
N LEU A 198 -16.73 -12.26 0.19
CA LEU A 198 -16.35 -10.86 0.29
C LEU A 198 -17.61 -10.05 0.63
N ALA A 199 -17.66 -9.50 1.84
CA ALA A 199 -18.78 -8.73 2.37
C ALA A 199 -18.55 -7.23 2.23
N TYR A 200 -19.43 -6.55 1.52
CA TYR A 200 -19.35 -5.12 1.29
C TYR A 200 -20.64 -4.39 1.64
N ARG A 201 -20.49 -3.28 2.38
CA ARG A 201 -21.63 -2.53 2.93
C ARG A 201 -22.38 -1.65 1.93
N ARG A 202 -21.95 -1.56 0.67
CA ARG A 202 -22.59 -0.80 -0.41
C ARG A 202 -22.73 -1.68 -1.66
N GLY A 203 -23.18 -1.09 -2.76
CA GLY A 203 -23.27 -1.77 -4.06
C GLY A 203 -21.94 -1.91 -4.79
N SER A 204 -21.94 -2.71 -5.85
CA SER A 204 -20.75 -2.98 -6.67
C SER A 204 -20.12 -1.71 -7.25
N GLU A 205 -20.92 -0.74 -7.65
CA GLU A 205 -20.46 0.53 -8.24
C GLU A 205 -19.70 1.42 -7.23
N GLN A 206 -19.95 1.25 -5.92
CA GLN A 206 -19.24 1.98 -4.87
C GLN A 206 -18.02 1.23 -4.33
N MET A 207 -17.67 0.06 -4.88
CA MET A 207 -16.44 -0.64 -4.52
C MET A 207 -15.23 0.13 -5.02
N GLY A 208 -14.20 0.24 -4.16
CA GLY A 208 -12.89 0.77 -4.58
C GLY A 208 -12.11 -0.19 -5.46
N ALA A 209 -12.41 -1.49 -5.40
CA ALA A 209 -11.86 -2.49 -6.30
C ALA A 209 -12.42 -2.30 -7.71
N THR A 210 -11.54 -2.32 -8.73
CA THR A 210 -11.95 -2.16 -10.12
C THR A 210 -12.86 -3.32 -10.56
N TRP A 211 -13.66 -3.11 -11.60
CA TRP A 211 -14.52 -4.17 -12.15
C TRP A 211 -13.72 -5.41 -12.57
N LYS A 212 -12.49 -5.24 -13.06
CA LYS A 212 -11.60 -6.37 -13.40
C LYS A 212 -11.18 -7.18 -12.18
N GLU A 213 -10.92 -6.51 -11.06
CA GLU A 213 -10.62 -7.17 -9.79
C GLU A 213 -11.84 -7.93 -9.24
N GLN A 214 -13.02 -7.31 -9.33
CA GLN A 214 -14.28 -7.98 -8.94
C GLN A 214 -14.55 -9.21 -9.81
N GLU A 215 -14.36 -9.11 -11.12
CA GLU A 215 -14.46 -10.24 -12.06
C GLU A 215 -13.43 -11.35 -11.73
N LEU A 216 -12.19 -10.96 -11.41
CA LEU A 216 -11.16 -11.91 -11.01
C LEU A 216 -11.55 -12.68 -9.75
N ALA A 217 -12.10 -11.99 -8.74
CA ALA A 217 -12.61 -12.63 -7.53
C ALA A 217 -13.68 -13.67 -7.85
N GLN A 218 -14.68 -13.29 -8.65
CA GLN A 218 -15.77 -14.19 -9.04
C GLN A 218 -15.28 -15.40 -9.86
N LYS A 219 -14.36 -15.20 -10.80
CA LYS A 219 -13.74 -16.29 -11.58
C LYS A 219 -12.97 -17.29 -10.71
N ASN A 220 -12.45 -16.84 -9.56
CA ASN A 220 -11.79 -17.70 -8.57
C ASN A 220 -12.77 -18.30 -7.54
N GLY A 221 -14.08 -18.16 -7.73
CA GLY A 221 -15.11 -18.73 -6.85
C GLY A 221 -15.33 -17.96 -5.55
N VAL A 222 -14.99 -16.66 -5.52
CA VAL A 222 -15.33 -15.77 -4.40
C VAL A 222 -16.76 -15.26 -4.57
N LEU A 223 -17.58 -15.42 -3.54
CA LEU A 223 -18.93 -14.86 -3.51
C LEU A 223 -18.88 -13.42 -2.99
N ILE A 224 -19.20 -12.44 -3.83
CA ILE A 224 -19.30 -11.05 -3.40
C ILE A 224 -20.73 -10.76 -2.94
N LYS A 225 -20.89 -10.45 -1.64
CA LYS A 225 -22.16 -10.03 -1.05
C LYS A 225 -22.15 -8.53 -0.80
N HIS A 226 -23.03 -7.83 -1.51
CA HIS A 226 -23.23 -6.40 -1.37
C HIS A 226 -24.33 -6.07 -0.36
N TRP A 227 -24.35 -4.82 0.10
CA TRP A 227 -25.40 -4.27 0.97
C TRP A 227 -25.50 -4.97 2.33
N ILE A 228 -24.36 -5.44 2.86
CA ILE A 228 -24.28 -6.03 4.18
C ILE A 228 -23.15 -5.40 4.98
N LYS A 229 -23.43 -4.96 6.20
CA LYS A 229 -22.42 -4.49 7.15
C LYS A 229 -22.26 -5.47 8.31
N PRO A 230 -21.03 -5.66 8.82
CA PRO A 230 -20.79 -6.49 9.99
C PRO A 230 -21.44 -5.85 11.24
N VAL A 231 -21.94 -6.70 12.14
CA VAL A 231 -22.53 -6.30 13.42
C VAL A 231 -21.78 -6.94 14.59
N GLN A 232 -21.43 -8.21 14.48
CA GLN A 232 -20.73 -8.96 15.52
C GLN A 232 -19.99 -10.16 14.90
N ILE A 233 -18.82 -10.45 15.43
CA ILE A 233 -18.10 -11.71 15.17
C ILE A 233 -18.39 -12.64 16.35
N LYS A 234 -18.86 -13.86 16.07
CA LYS A 234 -19.24 -14.87 17.06
C LYS A 234 -18.14 -15.93 17.12
N GLY A 235 -17.84 -16.39 18.32
CA GLY A 235 -16.82 -17.41 18.57
C GLY A 235 -16.49 -17.51 20.04
N ASP A 236 -15.42 -18.21 20.35
CA ASP A 236 -14.89 -18.39 21.69
C ASP A 236 -13.35 -18.32 21.71
N SER A 237 -12.73 -18.77 22.80
CA SER A 237 -11.28 -18.80 22.94
C SER A 237 -10.56 -19.71 21.91
N LYS A 238 -11.27 -20.54 21.17
CA LYS A 238 -10.71 -21.41 20.10
C LYS A 238 -10.74 -20.70 18.75
N GLY A 239 -11.57 -19.67 18.59
CA GLY A 239 -11.63 -18.85 17.37
C GLY A 239 -13.04 -18.51 16.93
N VAL A 240 -13.10 -17.94 15.74
CA VAL A 240 -14.34 -17.52 15.09
C VAL A 240 -15.17 -18.75 14.66
N THR A 241 -16.48 -18.68 14.82
CA THR A 241 -17.43 -19.69 14.36
C THR A 241 -18.48 -19.13 13.40
N ALA A 242 -18.78 -17.84 13.49
CA ALA A 242 -19.76 -17.19 12.62
C ALA A 242 -19.62 -15.67 12.68
N MET A 243 -20.27 -14.99 11.75
CA MET A 243 -20.38 -13.53 11.73
C MET A 243 -21.82 -13.09 11.48
N GLU A 244 -22.30 -12.12 12.26
CA GLU A 244 -23.60 -11.50 12.11
C GLU A 244 -23.51 -10.24 11.27
N PHE A 245 -24.45 -10.10 10.35
CA PHE A 245 -24.57 -8.98 9.44
C PHE A 245 -25.95 -8.32 9.56
N GLU A 246 -26.01 -7.05 9.19
CA GLU A 246 -27.22 -6.30 8.96
C GLU A 246 -27.27 -5.85 7.50
N THR A 247 -28.42 -6.02 6.86
CA THR A 247 -28.67 -5.50 5.51
C THR A 247 -28.68 -3.97 5.53
N THR A 248 -28.11 -3.37 4.47
CA THR A 248 -27.98 -1.91 4.35
C THR A 248 -28.61 -1.36 3.08
N LYS A 249 -28.90 -0.07 3.06
CA LYS A 249 -29.31 0.70 1.87
C LYS A 249 -28.70 2.11 1.90
N ILE A 250 -28.79 2.83 0.79
CA ILE A 250 -28.56 4.28 0.76
C ILE A 250 -29.89 4.98 0.91
N GLU A 251 -29.98 5.85 1.90
CA GLU A 251 -31.14 6.71 2.14
C GLU A 251 -30.68 8.14 2.37
N ASN A 252 -31.18 9.09 1.56
CA ASN A 252 -30.73 10.48 1.57
C ASN A 252 -29.21 10.66 1.46
N GLY A 253 -28.54 9.84 0.62
CA GLY A 253 -27.10 9.87 0.42
C GLY A 253 -26.27 9.24 1.56
N LYS A 254 -26.91 8.73 2.61
CA LYS A 254 -26.26 8.09 3.77
C LYS A 254 -26.50 6.58 3.77
N LEU A 255 -25.48 5.83 4.19
CA LEU A 255 -25.61 4.41 4.43
C LEU A 255 -26.37 4.16 5.74
N VAL A 256 -27.47 3.42 5.66
CA VAL A 256 -28.30 3.04 6.82
C VAL A 256 -28.52 1.53 6.87
N GLY A 257 -28.62 0.96 8.08
CA GLY A 257 -29.10 -0.40 8.28
C GLY A 257 -30.61 -0.44 8.19
N ILE A 258 -31.18 -1.55 7.72
CA ILE A 258 -32.64 -1.73 7.60
C ILE A 258 -33.22 -2.66 8.65
N GLY A 259 -32.42 -3.09 9.63
CA GLY A 259 -32.85 -3.94 10.75
C GLY A 259 -32.87 -5.44 10.45
N GLU A 260 -32.76 -5.84 9.18
CA GLU A 260 -32.69 -7.25 8.81
C GLU A 260 -31.31 -7.81 9.16
N ARG A 261 -31.26 -8.76 10.08
CA ARG A 261 -30.03 -9.41 10.51
C ARG A 261 -30.02 -10.90 10.15
N PHE A 262 -28.81 -11.38 9.82
CA PHE A 262 -28.56 -12.78 9.54
C PHE A 262 -27.14 -13.15 9.92
N THR A 263 -26.89 -14.45 10.07
CA THR A 263 -25.59 -14.99 10.48
C THR A 263 -25.04 -15.87 9.37
N LEU A 264 -23.74 -15.74 9.09
CA LEU A 264 -22.97 -16.60 8.19
C LEU A 264 -21.93 -17.35 9.01
N GLU A 265 -21.83 -18.66 8.81
CA GLU A 265 -20.76 -19.47 9.41
C GLU A 265 -19.42 -19.14 8.78
N CYS A 266 -18.39 -19.03 9.59
CA CYS A 266 -17.00 -18.88 9.16
C CYS A 266 -16.05 -19.34 10.26
N ASP A 267 -14.84 -19.72 9.87
CA ASP A 267 -13.74 -20.05 10.77
C ASP A 267 -12.60 -19.02 10.73
N THR A 268 -12.68 -18.09 9.81
CA THR A 268 -11.68 -17.03 9.61
C THR A 268 -12.34 -15.74 9.11
N VAL A 269 -11.92 -14.63 9.65
CA VAL A 269 -12.33 -13.29 9.21
C VAL A 269 -11.10 -12.46 8.83
N PHE A 270 -11.13 -11.84 7.66
CA PHE A 270 -10.14 -10.85 7.25
C PHE A 270 -10.73 -9.44 7.21
N LYS A 271 -10.05 -8.50 7.88
CA LYS A 271 -10.36 -7.08 7.82
C LYS A 271 -9.54 -6.43 6.68
N ALA A 272 -10.22 -5.92 5.67
CA ALA A 272 -9.64 -5.21 4.53
C ALA A 272 -10.33 -3.84 4.35
N ILE A 273 -10.46 -3.09 5.44
CA ILE A 273 -11.24 -1.85 5.57
C ILE A 273 -10.40 -0.58 5.52
N GLY A 274 -9.22 -0.68 4.96
CA GLY A 274 -8.28 0.41 4.75
C GLY A 274 -7.24 0.56 5.85
N GLN A 275 -6.14 1.22 5.48
CA GLN A 275 -5.02 1.48 6.37
C GLN A 275 -5.06 2.92 6.90
N VAL A 276 -4.36 3.17 8.00
CA VAL A 276 -4.26 4.48 8.66
C VAL A 276 -2.83 4.82 9.00
N LEU A 277 -2.53 6.11 9.02
CA LEU A 277 -1.28 6.62 9.58
C LEU A 277 -1.37 6.57 11.11
N VAL A 278 -0.40 5.91 11.74
CA VAL A 278 -0.29 5.85 13.20
C VAL A 278 0.75 6.88 13.64
N PRO A 279 0.37 8.00 14.26
CA PRO A 279 1.29 9.09 14.58
C PRO A 279 2.49 8.66 15.45
N LYS A 280 2.30 7.76 16.40
CA LYS A 280 3.39 7.26 17.25
C LYS A 280 4.53 6.57 16.47
N ASP A 281 4.22 6.00 15.29
CA ASP A 281 5.21 5.33 14.44
C ASP A 281 6.05 6.33 13.64
N LEU A 282 5.71 7.61 13.69
CA LEU A 282 6.48 8.71 13.11
C LEU A 282 7.47 9.36 14.11
N GLY A 283 7.55 8.85 15.34
CA GLY A 283 8.47 9.32 16.38
C GLY A 283 8.28 10.80 16.71
N ASP A 284 9.32 11.62 16.50
CA ASP A 284 9.33 13.06 16.73
C ASP A 284 8.64 13.87 15.61
N ALA A 285 8.30 13.24 14.49
CA ALA A 285 7.71 13.96 13.35
C ALA A 285 6.33 14.58 13.62
N PRO A 286 5.38 13.96 14.37
CA PRO A 286 4.07 14.55 14.62
C PRO A 286 4.10 15.89 15.38
N GLU A 287 5.12 16.10 16.19
CA GLU A 287 5.31 17.37 16.92
C GLU A 287 5.85 18.49 16.01
N LEU A 288 6.48 18.11 14.90
CA LEU A 288 7.15 19.01 13.98
C LEU A 288 6.35 19.30 12.71
N LEU A 289 5.43 18.41 12.34
CA LEU A 289 4.68 18.41 11.08
C LEU A 289 3.18 18.66 11.29
N SER A 290 2.56 19.36 10.35
CA SER A 290 1.10 19.43 10.29
C SER A 290 0.53 18.09 9.83
N ILE A 291 -0.32 17.49 10.68
CA ILE A 291 -1.08 16.28 10.37
C ILE A 291 -2.57 16.65 10.44
N ALA A 292 -3.30 16.38 9.37
CA ALA A 292 -4.74 16.62 9.31
C ALA A 292 -5.47 15.39 8.74
N LYS A 293 -6.58 15.01 9.38
CA LYS A 293 -7.39 13.84 8.97
C LYS A 293 -6.55 12.56 8.81
N GLY A 294 -5.59 12.33 9.71
CA GLY A 294 -4.71 11.17 9.66
C GLY A 294 -3.71 11.15 8.49
N ARG A 295 -3.31 12.31 7.97
CA ARG A 295 -2.38 12.45 6.84
C ARG A 295 -1.41 13.57 7.06
N VAL A 296 -0.19 13.43 6.56
CA VAL A 296 0.79 14.53 6.52
C VAL A 296 0.31 15.57 5.51
N VAL A 297 0.23 16.83 5.95
CA VAL A 297 -0.17 17.95 5.08
C VAL A 297 1.01 18.42 4.24
N VAL A 298 0.80 18.51 2.93
CA VAL A 298 1.79 19.00 1.98
C VAL A 298 1.17 19.99 0.98
N ASP A 299 2.01 20.80 0.36
CA ASP A 299 1.63 21.64 -0.79
C ASP A 299 1.71 20.88 -2.13
N ALA A 300 1.49 21.57 -3.25
CA ALA A 300 1.55 20.99 -4.59
C ALA A 300 2.96 20.51 -5.00
N GLU A 301 4.01 21.00 -4.34
CA GLU A 301 5.39 20.55 -4.54
C GLU A 301 5.82 19.46 -3.52
N MET A 302 4.86 18.88 -2.78
CA MET A 302 5.09 17.90 -1.73
C MET A 302 5.88 18.43 -0.53
N LYS A 303 5.95 19.75 -0.31
CA LYS A 303 6.57 20.35 0.87
C LYS A 303 5.65 20.23 2.08
N THR A 304 6.19 19.86 3.21
CA THR A 304 5.48 19.86 4.49
C THR A 304 5.52 21.26 5.13
N SER A 305 4.88 21.41 6.30
CA SER A 305 4.98 22.61 7.13
C SER A 305 6.40 22.89 7.64
N LEU A 306 7.30 21.89 7.60
CA LEU A 306 8.66 21.97 8.12
C LEU A 306 9.66 22.18 6.98
N ALA A 307 10.40 23.29 7.02
CA ALA A 307 11.37 23.62 5.99
C ALA A 307 12.41 22.50 5.77
N GLY A 308 12.68 22.17 4.50
CA GLY A 308 13.59 21.10 4.11
C GLY A 308 13.03 19.69 4.23
N VAL A 309 11.77 19.55 4.64
CA VAL A 309 11.09 18.25 4.76
C VAL A 309 9.94 18.16 3.77
N PHE A 310 9.89 17.06 3.04
CA PHE A 310 8.90 16.71 2.03
C PHE A 310 8.23 15.39 2.39
N ALA A 311 7.03 15.15 1.88
CA ALA A 311 6.36 13.88 2.10
C ALA A 311 5.57 13.45 0.85
N GLY A 312 5.31 12.15 0.71
CA GLY A 312 4.54 11.63 -0.41
C GLY A 312 4.14 10.18 -0.25
N GLY A 313 3.27 9.71 -1.16
CA GLY A 313 2.65 8.39 -1.08
C GLY A 313 1.51 8.34 -0.07
N ASP A 314 1.24 7.17 0.46
CA ASP A 314 0.02 6.90 1.24
C ASP A 314 -0.06 7.70 2.54
N CYS A 315 1.04 8.07 3.15
CA CYS A 315 1.04 8.96 4.33
C CYS A 315 0.48 10.37 4.05
N VAL A 316 0.38 10.76 2.76
CA VAL A 316 -0.17 12.04 2.29
C VAL A 316 -1.58 11.87 1.71
N ASN A 317 -1.79 10.88 0.82
CA ASN A 317 -3.07 10.71 0.12
C ASN A 317 -4.04 9.73 0.81
N GLY A 318 -3.58 8.96 1.80
CA GLY A 318 -4.40 8.03 2.57
C GLY A 318 -4.57 6.65 1.92
N GLY A 319 -3.69 6.30 1.00
CA GLY A 319 -3.71 5.03 0.29
C GLY A 319 -4.51 5.10 -1.02
N THR A 320 -3.77 5.20 -2.12
CA THR A 320 -4.30 5.20 -3.48
C THR A 320 -3.51 4.20 -4.33
N LEU A 321 -3.26 4.50 -5.59
CA LEU A 321 -2.52 3.63 -6.49
C LEU A 321 -1.00 3.83 -6.35
N THR A 322 -0.23 2.78 -6.63
CA THR A 322 1.24 2.84 -6.68
C THR A 322 1.75 3.97 -7.61
N VAL A 323 1.06 4.22 -8.72
CA VAL A 323 1.42 5.29 -9.66
C VAL A 323 1.33 6.69 -9.06
N ASP A 324 0.39 6.92 -8.14
CA ASP A 324 0.26 8.20 -7.42
C ASP A 324 1.43 8.38 -6.45
N ALA A 325 1.79 7.33 -5.73
CA ALA A 325 2.95 7.33 -4.83
C ALA A 325 4.26 7.61 -5.60
N VAL A 326 4.45 6.96 -6.75
CA VAL A 326 5.57 7.21 -7.67
C VAL A 326 5.59 8.65 -8.14
N GLN A 327 4.45 9.22 -8.51
CA GLN A 327 4.34 10.62 -8.94
C GLN A 327 4.70 11.59 -7.81
N HIS A 328 4.21 11.36 -6.58
CA HIS A 328 4.58 12.16 -5.41
C HIS A 328 6.11 12.17 -5.20
N GLY A 329 6.75 11.00 -5.30
CA GLY A 329 8.21 10.89 -5.21
C GLY A 329 8.94 11.71 -6.26
N LYS A 330 8.48 11.68 -7.53
CA LYS A 330 9.06 12.47 -8.63
C LYS A 330 8.88 14.00 -8.43
N VAL A 331 7.70 14.41 -7.98
CA VAL A 331 7.41 15.84 -7.71
C VAL A 331 8.29 16.34 -6.58
N ALA A 332 8.33 15.63 -5.45
CA ALA A 332 9.18 15.96 -4.31
C ALA A 332 10.66 16.03 -4.69
N ALA A 333 11.17 15.07 -5.46
CA ALA A 333 12.57 15.05 -5.89
C ALA A 333 12.95 16.28 -6.69
N ARG A 334 12.09 16.74 -7.61
CA ARG A 334 12.32 17.97 -8.38
C ARG A 334 12.33 19.21 -7.48
N ALA A 335 11.37 19.29 -6.55
CA ALA A 335 11.26 20.40 -5.61
C ALA A 335 12.46 20.45 -4.65
N ILE A 336 12.90 19.30 -4.14
CA ILE A 336 14.12 19.17 -3.32
C ILE A 336 15.34 19.64 -4.12
N HIS A 337 15.55 19.12 -5.34
CA HIS A 337 16.70 19.49 -6.18
C HIS A 337 16.74 20.99 -6.46
N LYS A 338 15.62 21.61 -6.80
CA LYS A 338 15.47 23.05 -6.99
C LYS A 338 15.80 23.83 -5.72
N MET A 339 15.29 23.41 -4.57
CA MET A 339 15.57 24.03 -3.26
C MET A 339 17.06 23.98 -2.93
N LEU A 340 17.76 22.91 -3.32
CA LEU A 340 19.20 22.74 -3.06
C LEU A 340 20.10 23.47 -4.09
N GLY A 341 19.53 24.30 -4.95
CA GLY A 341 20.25 25.11 -5.94
C GLY A 341 20.51 24.41 -7.27
N GLY A 342 19.86 23.27 -7.51
CA GLY A 342 19.94 22.56 -8.79
C GLY A 342 19.19 23.31 -9.90
N LYS A 343 19.71 23.26 -11.12
CA LYS A 343 19.02 23.77 -12.31
C LYS A 343 17.93 22.75 -12.73
N ASN A 344 16.82 23.26 -13.31
CA ASN A 344 15.76 22.41 -13.82
C ASN A 344 16.32 21.37 -14.80
N GLY A 345 16.15 20.09 -14.49
CA GLY A 345 16.45 18.95 -15.33
C GLY A 345 15.17 18.29 -15.83
#